data_9ef52bc0e4ad58bbf69948ea2d397374
#
_entry.id   9ef52bc0e4ad58bbf69948ea2d397374
#
_cell.length_a   1.000
_cell.length_b   1.000
_cell.length_c   1.000
_cell.angle_alpha   90.00
_cell.angle_beta   90.00
_cell.angle_gamma   90.00
#
_symmetry.space_group_name_H-M   'P 1'
#
loop_
_entity.id
_entity.type
_entity.pdbx_description
1 polymer ?
#
loop_
_entity_poly.entity_id
_entity_poly.type
_entity_poly.pdbx_seq_one_letter_code
_entity_poly.pdbx_strand_id
1 'polypeptide(L)'
;LFLFSSKTYQSGVEYTCKLRKKGGIYSVQDLIDFSNLINGKSVSGRTLEDFYNVIDGDTIIFLEEDLTLTADSSKLILPIGYHNTKGFRHTFDGQGHTISGLVVPDRSTNSNVYNGYSGLFGYITKDGIVRNLTIEGASNVEGSTDDGVGVLAAQNYGLIIDCAILTSTLTIENTSGNIHQFGFICGSSYGIITNCHVKNCTLTADNNCMAGFIAGCASGKLLNCRSFNNTYKYDNVSSLYAGGIVGSSRENSSLSIVNCYSYTMASKDRNHFGSIIGFPRKGLVRNAFYNTGNAYYREPANTEFINTDIVTKEEGFIYNDTLITDHFHNWIDTKGKANYPDIVFKRWTIPEGKYPKFDE
;
A
#
# COMPACT_ATOMS: atom_id res chain seq x y z
N LEU A 1 20.42 -17.50 10.96
CA LEU A 1 20.89 -18.28 9.80
C LEU A 1 22.27 -17.79 9.38
N PHE A 2 23.19 -18.71 9.05
CA PHE A 2 24.53 -18.34 8.58
C PHE A 2 24.69 -18.77 7.14
N LEU A 3 25.25 -17.90 6.30
CA LEU A 3 25.53 -18.19 4.90
C LEU A 3 26.96 -18.72 4.75
N PHE A 4 27.11 -19.83 4.05
CA PHE A 4 28.41 -20.39 3.67
C PHE A 4 28.63 -20.14 2.18
N SER A 5 29.78 -19.59 1.79
CA SER A 5 30.13 -19.53 0.38
C SER A 5 30.51 -20.95 -0.10
N SER A 6 29.99 -21.36 -1.26
CA SER A 6 30.42 -22.60 -1.90
C SER A 6 31.87 -22.44 -2.40
N LYS A 7 32.83 -23.05 -1.73
CA LYS A 7 34.23 -23.15 -2.17
C LYS A 7 34.64 -24.62 -2.25
N THR A 8 35.42 -24.96 -3.24
CA THR A 8 36.05 -26.27 -3.32
C THR A 8 37.21 -26.29 -2.32
N TYR A 9 37.18 -27.20 -1.37
CA TYR A 9 38.19 -27.33 -0.34
C TYR A 9 39.25 -28.37 -0.77
N GLN A 10 40.52 -28.04 -0.55
CA GLN A 10 41.64 -28.96 -0.81
C GLN A 10 42.03 -29.68 0.48
N SER A 11 42.34 -30.97 0.37
CA SER A 11 42.79 -31.76 1.50
C SER A 11 44.12 -31.23 2.04
N GLY A 12 44.22 -31.10 3.38
CA GLY A 12 45.42 -30.63 4.06
C GLY A 12 45.59 -29.11 4.17
N VAL A 13 44.61 -28.34 3.74
CA VAL A 13 44.60 -26.87 3.90
C VAL A 13 43.63 -26.47 5.01
N GLU A 14 44.09 -25.65 5.94
CA GLU A 14 43.25 -25.07 6.99
C GLU A 14 42.45 -23.89 6.40
N TYR A 15 41.12 -23.94 6.52
CA TYR A 15 40.22 -22.89 6.03
C TYR A 15 39.55 -22.21 7.21
N THR A 16 39.70 -20.89 7.31
CA THR A 16 38.93 -20.09 8.24
C THR A 16 37.62 -19.69 7.62
N CYS A 17 36.51 -20.20 8.10
CA CYS A 17 35.16 -19.83 7.68
C CYS A 17 34.66 -18.67 8.56
N LYS A 18 34.48 -17.48 7.99
CA LYS A 18 33.79 -16.39 8.68
C LYS A 18 32.28 -16.62 8.53
N LEU A 19 31.64 -16.97 9.64
CA LEU A 19 30.18 -17.00 9.70
C LEU A 19 29.64 -15.56 9.66
N ARG A 20 28.84 -15.25 8.66
CA ARG A 20 28.13 -13.96 8.58
C ARG A 20 26.64 -14.21 8.81
N LYS A 21 26.03 -13.40 9.70
CA LYS A 21 24.58 -13.38 9.83
C LYS A 21 23.99 -12.97 8.47
N LYS A 22 22.91 -13.64 8.04
CA LYS A 22 22.14 -13.24 6.88
C LYS A 22 21.76 -11.77 7.03
N GLY A 23 21.90 -10.96 5.99
CA GLY A 23 21.44 -9.56 6.00
C GLY A 23 19.93 -9.50 6.23
N GLY A 24 19.46 -8.46 6.93
CA GLY A 24 18.05 -8.30 7.19
C GLY A 24 17.73 -7.40 8.37
N ILE A 25 16.44 -7.22 8.64
CA ILE A 25 15.89 -6.40 9.72
C ILE A 25 15.30 -7.37 10.76
N TYR A 26 15.92 -7.45 11.92
CA TYR A 26 15.57 -8.35 13.03
C TYR A 26 15.01 -7.61 14.24
N SER A 27 15.09 -6.27 14.25
CA SER A 27 14.69 -5.44 15.38
C SER A 27 14.24 -4.06 14.93
N VAL A 28 13.57 -3.36 15.83
CA VAL A 28 13.20 -1.95 15.63
C VAL A 28 14.43 -1.08 15.37
N GLN A 29 15.55 -1.36 16.05
CA GLN A 29 16.80 -0.63 15.84
C GLN A 29 17.37 -0.90 14.44
N ASP A 30 17.28 -2.14 13.92
CA ASP A 30 17.67 -2.44 12.54
C ASP A 30 16.85 -1.65 11.53
N LEU A 31 15.54 -1.51 11.74
CA LEU A 31 14.67 -0.72 10.87
C LEU A 31 15.05 0.77 10.90
N ILE A 32 15.35 1.33 12.08
CA ILE A 32 15.83 2.71 12.26
C ILE A 32 17.16 2.89 11.52
N ASP A 33 18.13 2.01 11.74
CA ASP A 33 19.45 2.07 11.13
C ASP A 33 19.36 1.96 9.60
N PHE A 34 18.60 1.00 9.10
CA PHE A 34 18.34 0.83 7.67
C PHE A 34 17.72 2.08 7.07
N SER A 35 16.68 2.65 7.71
CA SER A 35 16.01 3.86 7.23
C SER A 35 16.95 5.06 7.14
N ASN A 36 17.90 5.19 8.07
CA ASN A 36 18.92 6.23 8.03
C ASN A 36 19.94 5.99 6.93
N LEU A 37 20.49 4.78 6.82
CA LEU A 37 21.52 4.43 5.85
C LEU A 37 21.02 4.54 4.40
N ILE A 38 19.82 4.03 4.09
CA ILE A 38 19.26 4.11 2.73
C ILE A 38 19.04 5.56 2.30
N ASN A 39 18.82 6.46 3.24
CA ASN A 39 18.69 7.89 3.02
C ASN A 39 20.03 8.65 3.04
N GLY A 40 21.15 7.92 3.14
CA GLY A 40 22.51 8.47 3.07
C GLY A 40 23.00 9.09 4.36
N LYS A 41 22.39 8.77 5.51
CA LYS A 41 22.92 9.13 6.82
C LYS A 41 23.89 8.06 7.30
N SER A 42 24.91 8.46 8.07
CA SER A 42 25.84 7.53 8.68
C SER A 42 25.25 6.93 9.95
N VAL A 43 25.45 5.64 10.13
CA VAL A 43 25.15 4.90 11.37
C VAL A 43 26.46 4.24 11.82
N SER A 44 26.83 4.44 13.11
CA SER A 44 28.10 3.94 13.64
C SER A 44 28.16 2.41 13.56
N GLY A 45 29.22 1.90 12.95
CA GLY A 45 29.48 0.48 12.86
C GLY A 45 28.57 -0.33 11.93
N ARG A 46 27.74 0.35 11.11
CA ARG A 46 26.80 -0.27 10.18
C ARG A 46 26.88 0.29 8.76
N THR A 47 26.57 -0.56 7.80
CA THR A 47 26.49 -0.22 6.38
C THR A 47 25.25 -0.85 5.75
N LEU A 48 24.92 -0.47 4.52
CA LEU A 48 23.77 -1.07 3.81
C LEU A 48 23.96 -2.56 3.54
N GLU A 49 25.21 -3.02 3.39
CA GLU A 49 25.53 -4.42 3.18
C GLU A 49 25.11 -5.34 4.34
N ASP A 50 24.93 -4.79 5.55
CA ASP A 50 24.44 -5.54 6.71
C ASP A 50 22.97 -5.95 6.56
N PHE A 51 22.24 -5.30 5.66
CA PHE A 51 20.82 -5.54 5.39
C PHE A 51 20.58 -6.27 4.07
N TYR A 52 21.55 -6.27 3.16
CA TYR A 52 21.39 -6.76 1.80
C TYR A 52 21.61 -8.28 1.70
N ASN A 53 20.72 -8.90 0.92
CA ASN A 53 20.90 -10.23 0.38
C ASN A 53 20.83 -10.13 -1.13
N VAL A 54 21.81 -10.70 -1.84
CA VAL A 54 21.80 -10.74 -3.30
C VAL A 54 21.37 -12.14 -3.72
N ILE A 55 20.23 -12.23 -4.40
CA ILE A 55 19.64 -13.48 -4.89
C ILE A 55 19.32 -13.27 -6.37
N ASP A 56 19.90 -14.10 -7.22
CA ASP A 56 19.76 -14.05 -8.69
C ASP A 56 20.06 -12.67 -9.31
N GLY A 57 20.96 -11.91 -8.65
CA GLY A 57 21.34 -10.57 -9.06
C GLY A 57 20.52 -9.44 -8.43
N ASP A 58 19.39 -9.73 -7.81
CA ASP A 58 18.55 -8.76 -7.14
C ASP A 58 18.97 -8.52 -5.69
N THR A 59 18.97 -7.26 -5.26
CA THR A 59 19.19 -6.90 -3.87
C THR A 59 17.87 -6.92 -3.12
N ILE A 60 17.78 -7.79 -2.11
CA ILE A 60 16.59 -8.00 -1.29
C ILE A 60 16.90 -7.69 0.18
N ILE A 61 16.04 -6.89 0.80
CA ILE A 61 16.01 -6.62 2.23
C ILE A 61 14.86 -7.43 2.83
N PHE A 62 15.19 -8.33 3.74
CA PHE A 62 14.20 -9.13 4.44
C PHE A 62 13.84 -8.51 5.80
N LEU A 63 12.54 -8.48 6.11
CA LEU A 63 12.07 -8.37 7.48
C LEU A 63 12.06 -9.79 8.05
N GLU A 64 12.86 -10.04 9.08
CA GLU A 64 13.13 -11.40 9.60
C GLU A 64 12.32 -11.70 10.86
N GLU A 65 11.68 -10.70 11.45
CA GLU A 65 10.90 -10.79 12.69
C GLU A 65 9.75 -9.79 12.68
N ASP A 66 8.70 -10.08 13.43
CA ASP A 66 7.65 -9.12 13.70
C ASP A 66 8.19 -7.96 14.56
N LEU A 67 7.83 -6.73 14.21
CA LEU A 67 8.28 -5.55 14.94
C LEU A 67 7.10 -4.84 15.60
N THR A 68 7.29 -4.43 16.86
CA THR A 68 6.35 -3.55 17.56
C THR A 68 6.98 -2.19 17.78
N LEU A 69 6.42 -1.17 17.15
CA LEU A 69 6.89 0.21 17.23
C LEU A 69 6.13 0.96 18.34
N THR A 70 6.81 1.94 18.91
CA THR A 70 6.21 2.96 19.77
C THR A 70 6.17 4.30 19.01
N ALA A 71 5.43 5.28 19.51
CA ALA A 71 5.44 6.62 18.96
C ALA A 71 6.88 7.22 18.91
N ASP A 72 7.69 6.94 19.92
CA ASP A 72 9.07 7.47 19.97
C ASP A 72 9.99 6.76 18.98
N SER A 73 9.90 5.43 18.84
CA SER A 73 10.69 4.72 17.83
C SER A 73 10.25 5.11 16.41
N SER A 74 8.96 5.33 16.18
CA SER A 74 8.42 5.78 14.88
C SER A 74 9.00 7.13 14.44
N LYS A 75 9.24 8.06 15.37
CA LYS A 75 9.88 9.35 15.07
C LYS A 75 11.33 9.22 14.57
N LEU A 76 12.01 8.15 14.94
CA LEU A 76 13.42 7.89 14.56
C LEU A 76 13.52 7.22 13.18
N ILE A 77 12.44 6.61 12.70
CA ILE A 77 12.40 6.00 11.37
C ILE A 77 12.18 7.11 10.34
N LEU A 78 13.13 7.31 9.45
CA LEU A 78 12.93 8.14 8.27
C LEU A 78 12.09 7.38 7.25
N PRO A 79 11.25 8.06 6.44
CA PRO A 79 10.63 7.39 5.30
C PRO A 79 11.70 6.74 4.43
N ILE A 80 11.63 5.44 4.24
CA ILE A 80 12.61 4.69 3.44
C ILE A 80 12.56 5.21 2.01
N GLY A 81 13.67 5.82 1.52
CA GLY A 81 13.71 6.48 0.23
C GLY A 81 12.86 7.76 0.19
N TYR A 82 13.13 8.73 1.02
CA TYR A 82 12.28 9.92 1.21
C TYR A 82 12.28 10.94 0.06
N HIS A 83 13.13 10.76 -0.96
CA HIS A 83 13.24 11.70 -2.08
C HIS A 83 13.32 10.96 -3.42
N ASN A 84 12.86 11.59 -4.51
CA ASN A 84 12.88 11.00 -5.84
C ASN A 84 14.30 10.60 -6.32
N THR A 85 15.33 11.36 -5.94
CA THR A 85 16.75 11.05 -6.25
C THR A 85 17.34 9.99 -5.32
N LYS A 86 16.73 9.73 -4.17
CA LYS A 86 17.10 8.72 -3.18
C LYS A 86 15.98 7.72 -2.91
N GLY A 87 15.08 7.55 -3.88
CA GLY A 87 13.96 6.65 -3.76
C GLY A 87 14.40 5.20 -3.58
N PHE A 88 13.56 4.43 -2.91
CA PHE A 88 13.78 3.00 -2.69
C PHE A 88 13.69 2.23 -4.02
N ARG A 89 14.74 1.50 -4.39
CA ARG A 89 14.91 0.84 -5.70
C ARG A 89 15.17 -0.66 -5.62
N HIS A 90 15.18 -1.21 -4.43
CA HIS A 90 15.44 -2.63 -4.17
C HIS A 90 14.14 -3.37 -3.88
N THR A 91 14.24 -4.66 -3.57
CA THR A 91 13.11 -5.42 -3.04
C THR A 91 13.12 -5.39 -1.51
N PHE A 92 12.03 -4.94 -0.90
CA PHE A 92 11.73 -5.16 0.51
C PHE A 92 10.73 -6.30 0.63
N ASP A 93 11.13 -7.39 1.24
CA ASP A 93 10.28 -8.55 1.45
C ASP A 93 9.98 -8.70 2.95
N GLY A 94 8.73 -8.47 3.31
CA GLY A 94 8.23 -8.65 4.67
C GLY A 94 8.16 -10.10 5.12
N GLN A 95 8.30 -11.07 4.22
CA GLN A 95 8.22 -12.51 4.51
C GLN A 95 6.93 -12.94 5.25
N GLY A 96 5.88 -12.13 5.19
CA GLY A 96 4.65 -12.33 5.96
C GLY A 96 4.69 -11.76 7.37
N HIS A 97 5.80 -11.15 7.79
CA HIS A 97 5.91 -10.50 9.09
C HIS A 97 5.09 -9.21 9.19
N THR A 98 4.85 -8.81 10.43
CA THR A 98 4.03 -7.65 10.78
C THR A 98 4.88 -6.56 11.44
N ILE A 99 4.66 -5.31 11.01
CA ILE A 99 5.09 -4.11 11.74
C ILE A 99 3.87 -3.52 12.42
N SER A 100 3.85 -3.53 13.76
CA SER A 100 2.73 -3.04 14.56
C SER A 100 3.02 -1.67 15.17
N GLY A 101 1.98 -0.83 15.32
CA GLY A 101 2.04 0.43 16.08
C GLY A 101 2.83 1.55 15.40
N LEU A 102 3.01 1.51 14.08
CA LEU A 102 3.66 2.59 13.33
C LEU A 102 2.87 3.90 13.48
N VAL A 103 3.51 4.93 13.96
CA VAL A 103 3.00 6.31 13.93
C VAL A 103 3.69 7.04 12.79
N VAL A 104 2.95 7.29 11.71
CA VAL A 104 3.45 8.05 10.56
C VAL A 104 3.63 9.52 10.99
N PRO A 105 4.86 10.02 11.09
CA PRO A 105 5.11 11.37 11.57
C PRO A 105 4.76 12.42 10.54
N ASP A 106 4.33 13.60 11.01
CA ASP A 106 4.21 14.79 10.15
C ASP A 106 5.62 15.25 9.69
N ARG A 107 5.80 15.33 8.39
CA ARG A 107 7.05 15.79 7.73
C ARG A 107 6.90 17.12 7.02
N SER A 108 5.74 17.76 7.12
CA SER A 108 5.44 19.04 6.47
C SER A 108 6.39 20.16 6.87
N THR A 109 6.83 20.17 8.13
CA THR A 109 7.75 21.19 8.67
C THR A 109 9.17 21.10 8.08
N ASN A 110 9.53 20.01 7.41
CA ASN A 110 10.81 19.78 6.74
C ASN A 110 10.64 19.51 5.24
N SER A 111 9.71 20.18 4.60
CA SER A 111 9.34 20.00 3.18
C SER A 111 10.54 20.07 2.22
N ASN A 112 11.55 20.89 2.51
CA ASN A 112 12.78 20.98 1.72
C ASN A 112 13.64 19.70 1.78
N VAL A 113 13.45 18.86 2.78
CA VAL A 113 14.20 17.61 2.97
C VAL A 113 13.38 16.40 2.56
N TYR A 114 12.10 16.37 2.91
CA TYR A 114 11.24 15.19 2.72
C TYR A 114 10.20 15.35 1.63
N ASN A 115 10.10 16.52 0.98
CA ASN A 115 9.08 16.84 -0.03
C ASN A 115 7.63 16.58 0.42
N GLY A 116 7.35 16.66 1.72
CA GLY A 116 6.02 16.36 2.25
C GLY A 116 5.58 14.90 2.11
N TYR A 117 6.50 13.93 2.04
CA TYR A 117 6.18 12.52 1.90
C TYR A 117 6.27 11.79 3.23
N SER A 118 5.14 11.30 3.72
CA SER A 118 5.06 10.57 4.98
C SER A 118 4.52 9.15 4.81
N GLY A 119 5.24 8.18 5.38
CA GLY A 119 4.95 6.76 5.34
C GLY A 119 6.14 5.94 5.83
N LEU A 120 5.99 4.62 5.90
CA LEU A 120 7.15 3.73 6.09
C LEU A 120 8.13 3.88 4.93
N PHE A 121 7.62 3.93 3.69
CA PHE A 121 8.37 4.29 2.49
C PHE A 121 7.97 5.71 2.05
N GLY A 122 8.93 6.55 1.74
CA GLY A 122 8.67 7.87 1.17
C GLY A 122 8.38 7.78 -0.32
N TYR A 123 9.33 7.26 -1.09
CA TYR A 123 9.26 7.15 -2.54
C TYR A 123 9.78 5.79 -3.01
N ILE A 124 8.90 4.98 -3.59
CA ILE A 124 9.27 3.72 -4.25
C ILE A 124 9.48 4.00 -5.72
N THR A 125 10.71 3.80 -6.22
CA THR A 125 11.03 4.02 -7.64
C THR A 125 10.41 2.96 -8.54
N LYS A 126 10.48 3.14 -9.85
CA LYS A 126 9.99 2.17 -10.84
C LYS A 126 10.60 0.75 -10.70
N ASP A 127 11.81 0.67 -10.16
CA ASP A 127 12.53 -0.59 -9.95
C ASP A 127 12.35 -1.12 -8.52
N GLY A 128 11.66 -0.37 -7.64
CA GLY A 128 11.41 -0.74 -6.26
C GLY A 128 10.24 -1.70 -6.11
N ILE A 129 10.40 -2.70 -5.26
CA ILE A 129 9.37 -3.68 -4.93
C ILE A 129 9.19 -3.73 -3.41
N VAL A 130 7.95 -3.65 -2.95
CA VAL A 130 7.58 -3.93 -1.54
C VAL A 130 6.55 -5.04 -1.54
N ARG A 131 6.85 -6.13 -0.84
CA ARG A 131 6.02 -7.32 -0.86
C ARG A 131 5.89 -8.03 0.48
N ASN A 132 4.83 -8.82 0.63
CA ASN A 132 4.61 -9.75 1.76
C ASN A 132 4.71 -9.07 3.13
N LEU A 133 4.21 -7.84 3.27
CA LEU A 133 4.31 -7.04 4.51
C LEU A 133 2.93 -6.71 5.06
N THR A 134 2.74 -6.96 6.34
CA THR A 134 1.58 -6.46 7.08
C THR A 134 1.97 -5.28 7.96
N ILE A 135 1.16 -4.22 7.98
CA ILE A 135 1.24 -3.15 8.98
C ILE A 135 -0.08 -3.14 9.76
N GLU A 136 0.00 -3.17 11.09
CA GLU A 136 -1.17 -3.23 11.96
C GLU A 136 -1.16 -2.15 13.03
N GLY A 137 -2.34 -1.60 13.35
CA GLY A 137 -2.49 -0.61 14.40
C GLY A 137 -1.73 0.69 14.13
N ALA A 138 -1.52 1.03 12.85
CA ALA A 138 -0.86 2.27 12.50
C ALA A 138 -1.78 3.48 12.67
N SER A 139 -1.14 4.63 12.94
CA SER A 139 -1.79 5.94 12.97
C SER A 139 -0.88 7.00 12.36
N ASN A 140 -1.39 8.21 12.15
CA ASN A 140 -0.58 9.37 11.82
C ASN A 140 -0.66 10.43 12.91
N VAL A 141 0.26 11.38 12.88
CA VAL A 141 0.15 12.60 13.69
C VAL A 141 -0.99 13.44 13.13
N GLU A 142 -1.88 13.90 14.00
CA GLU A 142 -2.97 14.82 13.64
C GLU A 142 -2.42 16.12 13.04
N GLY A 143 -3.17 16.73 12.12
CA GLY A 143 -2.77 17.97 11.46
C GLY A 143 -1.67 17.81 10.41
N SER A 144 -1.42 16.58 9.92
CA SER A 144 -0.45 16.37 8.85
C SER A 144 -0.85 17.12 7.57
N THR A 145 0.03 18.02 7.14
CA THR A 145 -0.13 18.85 5.93
C THR A 145 0.72 18.36 4.76
N ASP A 146 1.21 17.13 4.83
CA ASP A 146 2.05 16.52 3.81
C ASP A 146 1.32 16.29 2.49
N ASP A 147 1.98 16.52 1.37
CA ASP A 147 1.41 16.36 0.02
C ASP A 147 0.99 14.92 -0.32
N GLY A 148 1.59 13.94 0.37
CA GLY A 148 1.25 12.53 0.22
C GLY A 148 1.52 11.75 1.50
N VAL A 149 0.46 11.18 2.06
CA VAL A 149 0.55 10.31 3.25
C VAL A 149 0.04 8.92 2.91
N GLY A 150 0.89 7.93 3.14
CA GLY A 150 0.50 6.52 3.09
C GLY A 150 1.07 5.78 4.30
N VAL A 151 0.30 4.88 4.89
CA VAL A 151 0.86 4.08 5.99
C VAL A 151 2.05 3.27 5.49
N LEU A 152 1.90 2.59 4.35
CA LEU A 152 3.00 1.86 3.72
C LEU A 152 3.91 2.80 2.92
N ALA A 153 3.37 3.56 1.96
CA ALA A 153 4.17 4.40 1.08
C ALA A 153 3.50 5.75 0.79
N ALA A 154 4.26 6.84 0.81
CA ALA A 154 3.76 8.14 0.39
C ALA A 154 3.59 8.18 -1.14
N GLN A 155 4.61 7.75 -1.90
CA GLN A 155 4.55 7.67 -3.36
C GLN A 155 5.07 6.31 -3.89
N ASN A 156 4.32 5.74 -4.84
CA ASN A 156 4.68 4.49 -5.50
C ASN A 156 4.77 4.67 -7.02
N TYR A 157 5.95 4.40 -7.59
CA TYR A 157 6.19 4.25 -9.02
C TYR A 157 6.54 2.81 -9.41
N GLY A 158 6.80 1.95 -8.42
CA GLY A 158 7.20 0.55 -8.56
C GLY A 158 6.06 -0.43 -8.36
N LEU A 159 6.35 -1.49 -7.66
CA LEU A 159 5.41 -2.57 -7.37
C LEU A 159 5.19 -2.74 -5.86
N ILE A 160 3.94 -2.65 -5.43
CA ILE A 160 3.50 -3.07 -4.09
C ILE A 160 2.61 -4.30 -4.28
N ILE A 161 3.00 -5.42 -3.68
CA ILE A 161 2.30 -6.69 -3.87
C ILE A 161 2.18 -7.48 -2.56
N ASP A 162 1.06 -8.16 -2.37
CA ASP A 162 0.80 -9.03 -1.21
C ASP A 162 0.96 -8.31 0.15
N CYS A 163 0.63 -7.01 0.20
CA CYS A 163 0.72 -6.22 1.42
C CYS A 163 -0.65 -5.98 2.06
N ALA A 164 -0.66 -5.85 3.39
CA ALA A 164 -1.87 -5.60 4.16
C ALA A 164 -1.73 -4.44 5.13
N ILE A 165 -2.79 -3.65 5.29
CA ILE A 165 -2.93 -2.69 6.39
C ILE A 165 -4.17 -3.06 7.20
N LEU A 166 -3.96 -3.28 8.49
CA LEU A 166 -5.00 -3.78 9.39
C LEU A 166 -5.21 -2.82 10.57
N THR A 167 -6.46 -2.67 10.99
CA THR A 167 -6.83 -2.05 12.28
C THR A 167 -6.15 -0.69 12.52
N SER A 168 -6.01 0.11 11.46
CA SER A 168 -5.24 1.35 11.46
C SER A 168 -6.14 2.57 11.31
N THR A 169 -5.65 3.75 11.72
CA THR A 169 -6.42 5.00 11.65
C THR A 169 -5.59 6.09 10.98
N LEU A 170 -6.17 6.76 10.00
CA LEU A 170 -5.65 8.01 9.44
C LEU A 170 -6.61 9.14 9.75
N THR A 171 -6.08 10.22 10.32
CA THR A 171 -6.82 11.46 10.61
C THR A 171 -6.21 12.60 9.81
N ILE A 172 -7.05 13.30 9.07
CA ILE A 172 -6.67 14.35 8.14
C ILE A 172 -7.36 15.62 8.55
N GLU A 173 -6.58 16.57 9.06
CA GLU A 173 -7.01 17.93 9.33
C GLU A 173 -6.32 18.85 8.33
N ASN A 174 -7.02 19.27 7.29
CA ASN A 174 -6.41 20.13 6.27
C ASN A 174 -6.54 21.61 6.65
N THR A 175 -5.42 22.20 7.04
CA THR A 175 -5.32 23.62 7.38
C THR A 175 -4.71 24.47 6.27
N SER A 176 -4.11 23.86 5.23
CA SER A 176 -3.29 24.57 4.22
C SER A 176 -4.04 25.01 2.96
N GLY A 177 -5.26 24.55 2.74
CA GLY A 177 -6.03 24.81 1.53
C GLY A 177 -5.57 24.06 0.27
N ASN A 178 -4.46 23.33 0.32
CA ASN A 178 -4.00 22.46 -0.77
C ASN A 178 -4.73 21.11 -0.74
N ILE A 179 -4.76 20.43 -1.88
CA ILE A 179 -5.36 19.09 -1.98
C ILE A 179 -4.28 18.05 -1.67
N HIS A 180 -4.40 17.40 -0.53
CA HIS A 180 -3.49 16.34 -0.08
C HIS A 180 -4.00 14.94 -0.45
N GLN A 181 -3.10 13.95 -0.50
CA GLN A 181 -3.41 12.60 -0.93
C GLN A 181 -3.14 11.60 0.19
N PHE A 182 -4.18 10.92 0.63
CA PHE A 182 -4.14 10.00 1.78
C PHE A 182 -4.62 8.60 1.41
N GLY A 183 -3.80 7.59 1.67
CA GLY A 183 -4.17 6.20 1.48
C GLY A 183 -3.45 5.27 2.46
N PHE A 184 -4.08 4.16 2.84
CA PHE A 184 -3.42 3.24 3.77
C PHE A 184 -2.27 2.49 3.11
N ILE A 185 -2.44 2.03 1.86
CA ILE A 185 -1.31 1.45 1.12
C ILE A 185 -0.46 2.57 0.54
N CYS A 186 -1.05 3.57 -0.11
CA CYS A 186 -0.26 4.60 -0.77
C CYS A 186 -0.97 5.96 -0.84
N GLY A 187 -0.27 7.04 -0.55
CA GLY A 187 -0.78 8.40 -0.76
C GLY A 187 -1.02 8.66 -2.25
N SER A 188 0.02 8.52 -3.08
CA SER A 188 -0.06 8.64 -4.55
C SER A 188 0.57 7.45 -5.26
N SER A 189 -0.18 6.76 -6.12
CA SER A 189 0.32 5.62 -6.89
C SER A 189 0.33 5.87 -8.39
N TYR A 190 1.50 5.71 -9.00
CA TYR A 190 1.76 5.73 -10.44
C TYR A 190 2.17 4.35 -10.97
N GLY A 191 2.62 3.48 -10.08
CA GLY A 191 3.04 2.12 -10.34
C GLY A 191 1.90 1.10 -10.23
N ILE A 192 2.22 -0.08 -9.77
CA ILE A 192 1.28 -1.18 -9.60
C ILE A 192 1.09 -1.46 -8.11
N ILE A 193 -0.18 -1.59 -7.69
CA ILE A 193 -0.57 -2.14 -6.39
C ILE A 193 -1.43 -3.37 -6.69
N THR A 194 -1.04 -4.53 -6.17
CA THR A 194 -1.76 -5.77 -6.47
C THR A 194 -1.81 -6.73 -5.29
N ASN A 195 -2.86 -7.55 -5.23
CA ASN A 195 -3.11 -8.50 -4.14
C ASN A 195 -3.10 -7.87 -2.73
N CYS A 196 -3.28 -6.56 -2.64
CA CYS A 196 -3.21 -5.84 -1.38
C CYS A 196 -4.59 -5.70 -0.74
N HIS A 197 -4.61 -5.65 0.60
CA HIS A 197 -5.87 -5.40 1.28
C HIS A 197 -5.74 -4.44 2.46
N VAL A 198 -6.81 -3.70 2.71
CA VAL A 198 -6.99 -2.82 3.86
C VAL A 198 -8.23 -3.25 4.60
N LYS A 199 -8.12 -3.52 5.90
CA LYS A 199 -9.20 -4.10 6.69
C LYS A 199 -9.31 -3.50 8.07
N ASN A 200 -10.56 -3.24 8.51
CA ASN A 200 -10.89 -2.70 9.83
C ASN A 200 -10.22 -1.35 10.12
N CYS A 201 -10.01 -0.54 9.08
CA CYS A 201 -9.35 0.74 9.19
C CYS A 201 -10.35 1.89 9.26
N THR A 202 -9.97 2.98 9.90
CA THR A 202 -10.76 4.21 9.98
C THR A 202 -10.00 5.34 9.30
N LEU A 203 -10.67 6.03 8.38
CA LEU A 203 -10.18 7.25 7.76
C LEU A 203 -11.09 8.39 8.16
N THR A 204 -10.54 9.39 8.84
CA THR A 204 -11.24 10.62 9.22
C THR A 204 -10.68 11.77 8.40
N ALA A 205 -11.54 12.52 7.72
CA ALA A 205 -11.12 13.65 6.91
C ALA A 205 -12.12 14.80 7.02
N ASP A 206 -11.62 16.03 7.10
CA ASP A 206 -12.47 17.21 7.20
C ASP A 206 -12.55 18.02 5.90
N ASN A 207 -11.49 18.25 5.13
CA ASN A 207 -11.55 19.07 3.91
C ASN A 207 -10.42 18.80 2.92
N ASN A 208 -10.61 19.23 1.66
CA ASN A 208 -9.58 19.36 0.60
C ASN A 208 -8.61 18.20 0.49
N CYS A 209 -9.09 16.97 0.41
CA CYS A 209 -8.20 15.83 0.22
C CYS A 209 -8.72 14.82 -0.82
N MET A 210 -7.80 14.05 -1.35
CA MET A 210 -8.06 12.82 -2.09
C MET A 210 -7.75 11.64 -1.16
N ALA A 211 -8.77 10.95 -0.68
CA ALA A 211 -8.64 9.94 0.33
C ALA A 211 -9.19 8.59 -0.14
N GLY A 212 -8.38 7.54 -0.07
CA GLY A 212 -8.79 6.18 -0.44
C GLY A 212 -8.20 5.13 0.49
N PHE A 213 -8.92 4.03 0.70
CA PHE A 213 -8.36 3.00 1.59
C PHE A 213 -7.15 2.30 0.97
N ILE A 214 -7.10 2.13 -0.34
CA ILE A 214 -5.88 1.64 -1.00
C ILE A 214 -4.98 2.81 -1.37
N ALA A 215 -5.47 3.78 -2.15
CA ALA A 215 -4.67 4.92 -2.57
C ALA A 215 -5.46 6.23 -2.53
N GLY A 216 -4.85 7.32 -2.07
CA GLY A 216 -5.45 8.65 -2.10
C GLY A 216 -5.66 9.14 -3.52
N CYS A 217 -4.60 9.14 -4.30
CA CYS A 217 -4.63 9.44 -5.73
C CYS A 217 -3.93 8.35 -6.54
N ALA A 218 -4.47 7.99 -7.69
CA ALA A 218 -3.83 6.99 -8.52
C ALA A 218 -3.84 7.36 -10.02
N SER A 219 -2.76 6.99 -10.70
CA SER A 219 -2.61 7.05 -12.16
C SER A 219 -2.10 5.73 -12.73
N GLY A 220 -1.67 4.81 -11.86
CA GLY A 220 -1.16 3.49 -12.18
C GLY A 220 -2.24 2.42 -12.21
N LYS A 221 -1.89 1.23 -11.73
CA LYS A 221 -2.76 0.06 -11.77
C LYS A 221 -3.01 -0.48 -10.37
N LEU A 222 -4.27 -0.66 -10.03
CA LEU A 222 -4.73 -1.33 -8.83
C LEU A 222 -5.44 -2.62 -9.27
N LEU A 223 -4.81 -3.75 -9.01
CA LEU A 223 -5.24 -5.05 -9.52
C LEU A 223 -5.49 -5.99 -8.35
N ASN A 224 -6.63 -6.66 -8.35
CA ASN A 224 -6.89 -7.69 -7.36
C ASN A 224 -6.72 -7.19 -5.91
N CYS A 225 -7.30 -6.03 -5.59
CA CYS A 225 -7.21 -5.40 -4.28
C CYS A 225 -8.53 -5.43 -3.51
N ARG A 226 -8.44 -5.41 -2.19
CA ARG A 226 -9.60 -5.47 -1.29
C ARG A 226 -9.57 -4.37 -0.24
N SER A 227 -10.69 -3.64 -0.13
CA SER A 227 -10.99 -2.75 0.99
C SER A 227 -12.16 -3.35 1.77
N PHE A 228 -12.00 -3.66 3.05
CA PHE A 228 -13.01 -4.44 3.76
C PHE A 228 -13.23 -4.00 5.20
N ASN A 229 -14.51 -3.83 5.55
CA ASN A 229 -14.96 -3.44 6.89
C ASN A 229 -14.25 -2.15 7.37
N ASN A 230 -14.06 -1.22 6.46
CA ASN A 230 -13.41 0.05 6.74
C ASN A 230 -14.48 1.12 6.99
N THR A 231 -14.12 2.12 7.80
CA THR A 231 -15.02 3.22 8.16
C THR A 231 -14.44 4.53 7.66
N TYR A 232 -15.24 5.27 6.91
CA TYR A 232 -14.95 6.63 6.51
C TYR A 232 -15.77 7.62 7.35
N LYS A 233 -15.08 8.55 8.03
CA LYS A 233 -15.68 9.60 8.85
C LYS A 233 -15.36 10.98 8.27
N TYR A 234 -16.33 11.87 8.23
CA TYR A 234 -16.12 13.25 7.79
C TYR A 234 -17.07 14.19 8.53
N ASP A 235 -16.64 15.41 8.79
CA ASP A 235 -17.43 16.38 9.54
C ASP A 235 -17.86 17.59 8.73
N ASN A 236 -17.07 18.14 7.82
CA ASN A 236 -17.41 19.25 6.94
C ASN A 236 -16.80 19.08 5.57
N VAL A 237 -17.57 19.38 4.50
CA VAL A 237 -17.12 18.98 3.16
C VAL A 237 -17.34 20.07 2.12
N SER A 238 -16.26 20.65 1.61
CA SER A 238 -16.33 21.50 0.42
C SER A 238 -15.56 20.94 -0.80
N SER A 239 -14.51 20.13 -0.63
CA SER A 239 -13.67 19.64 -1.73
C SER A 239 -13.01 18.31 -1.41
N LEU A 240 -13.80 17.34 -0.98
CA LEU A 240 -13.32 16.01 -0.61
C LEU A 240 -13.58 15.02 -1.75
N TYR A 241 -12.58 14.22 -2.08
CA TYR A 241 -12.69 13.10 -3.01
C TYR A 241 -12.32 11.83 -2.29
N ALA A 242 -13.32 11.14 -1.74
CA ALA A 242 -13.11 9.92 -0.98
C ALA A 242 -13.64 8.69 -1.70
N GLY A 243 -12.87 7.60 -1.65
CA GLY A 243 -13.26 6.34 -2.28
C GLY A 243 -12.89 5.11 -1.46
N GLY A 244 -13.68 4.07 -1.63
CA GLY A 244 -13.45 2.78 -0.97
C GLY A 244 -12.14 2.11 -1.41
N ILE A 245 -11.71 2.37 -2.64
CA ILE A 245 -10.42 1.92 -3.17
C ILE A 245 -9.52 3.12 -3.40
N VAL A 246 -9.95 4.11 -4.22
CA VAL A 246 -9.14 5.27 -4.60
C VAL A 246 -9.92 6.56 -4.36
N GLY A 247 -9.28 7.59 -3.82
CA GLY A 247 -9.88 8.91 -3.65
C GLY A 247 -10.13 9.58 -5.00
N SER A 248 -9.10 9.71 -5.84
CA SER A 248 -9.22 10.31 -7.16
C SER A 248 -8.22 9.76 -8.17
N SER A 249 -8.53 9.90 -9.46
CA SER A 249 -7.54 9.76 -10.54
C SER A 249 -7.05 11.13 -11.01
N ARG A 250 -5.92 11.18 -11.71
CA ARG A 250 -5.41 12.41 -12.34
C ARG A 250 -5.99 12.58 -13.76
N GLU A 251 -6.03 13.82 -14.26
CA GLU A 251 -6.60 14.16 -15.59
C GLU A 251 -5.90 13.46 -16.75
N ASN A 252 -4.57 13.33 -16.67
CA ASN A 252 -3.75 12.69 -17.70
C ASN A 252 -3.35 11.26 -17.30
N SER A 253 -4.21 10.58 -16.55
CA SER A 253 -3.88 9.27 -16.01
C SER A 253 -4.25 8.11 -16.95
N SER A 254 -3.56 7.01 -16.76
CA SER A 254 -3.90 5.69 -17.30
C SER A 254 -4.39 4.75 -16.19
N LEU A 255 -5.12 5.30 -15.20
CA LEU A 255 -5.63 4.52 -14.07
C LEU A 255 -6.37 3.27 -14.54
N SER A 256 -6.05 2.15 -13.94
CA SER A 256 -6.83 0.91 -14.05
C SER A 256 -7.13 0.35 -12.67
N ILE A 257 -8.41 0.24 -12.33
CA ILE A 257 -8.89 -0.49 -11.13
C ILE A 257 -9.56 -1.75 -11.65
N VAL A 258 -8.97 -2.90 -11.37
CA VAL A 258 -9.45 -4.16 -11.95
C VAL A 258 -9.46 -5.26 -10.89
N ASN A 259 -10.52 -6.03 -10.88
CA ASN A 259 -10.65 -7.19 -10.01
C ASN A 259 -10.64 -6.82 -8.51
N CYS A 260 -11.32 -5.76 -8.13
CA CYS A 260 -11.31 -5.21 -6.78
C CYS A 260 -12.65 -5.37 -6.06
N TYR A 261 -12.61 -5.48 -4.75
CA TYR A 261 -13.81 -5.49 -3.91
C TYR A 261 -13.73 -4.45 -2.78
N SER A 262 -14.81 -3.71 -2.59
CA SER A 262 -14.92 -2.71 -1.52
C SER A 262 -16.14 -2.94 -0.64
N TYR A 263 -15.89 -3.11 0.65
CA TYR A 263 -16.91 -3.04 1.70
C TYR A 263 -16.51 -1.95 2.70
N THR A 264 -17.06 -0.76 2.50
CA THR A 264 -16.71 0.42 3.29
C THR A 264 -17.98 1.09 3.80
N MET A 265 -17.97 1.51 5.05
CA MET A 265 -19.06 2.25 5.70
C MET A 265 -18.71 3.72 5.77
N ALA A 266 -19.60 4.61 5.32
CA ALA A 266 -19.51 6.04 5.53
C ALA A 266 -20.39 6.47 6.70
N SER A 267 -19.90 7.37 7.57
CA SER A 267 -20.57 7.73 8.83
C SER A 267 -21.78 8.66 8.71
N LYS A 268 -21.98 9.31 7.55
CA LYS A 268 -23.09 10.21 7.24
C LYS A 268 -23.55 10.05 5.79
N ASP A 269 -24.40 10.95 5.31
CA ASP A 269 -24.89 10.93 3.94
C ASP A 269 -23.76 10.73 2.94
N ARG A 270 -23.91 9.71 2.09
CA ARG A 270 -22.89 9.20 1.16
C ARG A 270 -22.59 10.17 0.00
N ASN A 271 -22.95 11.44 0.16
CA ASN A 271 -22.91 12.43 -0.91
C ASN A 271 -21.48 12.86 -1.31
N HIS A 272 -20.43 12.35 -0.63
CA HIS A 272 -19.02 12.69 -0.92
C HIS A 272 -18.11 11.47 -0.95
N PHE A 273 -18.68 10.28 -1.12
CA PHE A 273 -17.96 9.02 -1.10
C PHE A 273 -18.36 8.12 -2.27
N GLY A 274 -17.38 7.69 -3.08
CA GLY A 274 -17.56 6.62 -4.06
C GLY A 274 -17.12 5.29 -3.51
N SER A 275 -17.93 4.26 -3.61
CA SER A 275 -17.58 2.94 -3.05
C SER A 275 -16.34 2.31 -3.69
N ILE A 276 -16.00 2.70 -4.91
CA ILE A 276 -14.75 2.33 -5.59
C ILE A 276 -13.83 3.54 -5.69
N ILE A 277 -14.27 4.63 -6.31
CA ILE A 277 -13.45 5.82 -6.55
C ILE A 277 -14.26 7.10 -6.27
N GLY A 278 -13.68 8.04 -5.54
CA GLY A 278 -14.36 9.30 -5.22
C GLY A 278 -14.54 10.19 -6.45
N PHE A 279 -13.45 10.51 -7.16
CA PHE A 279 -13.51 11.32 -8.38
C PHE A 279 -12.73 10.70 -9.54
N PRO A 280 -13.41 9.95 -10.42
CA PRO A 280 -12.81 9.35 -11.61
C PRO A 280 -12.67 10.39 -12.74
N ARG A 281 -11.46 10.91 -12.95
CA ARG A 281 -11.19 11.88 -14.04
C ARG A 281 -10.92 11.18 -15.36
N LYS A 282 -10.06 10.13 -15.34
CA LYS A 282 -9.75 9.32 -16.51
C LYS A 282 -9.25 7.93 -16.09
N GLY A 283 -9.67 6.89 -16.78
CA GLY A 283 -9.21 5.53 -16.49
C GLY A 283 -10.18 4.42 -16.88
N LEU A 284 -9.93 3.25 -16.36
CA LEU A 284 -10.76 2.06 -16.51
C LEU A 284 -11.04 1.45 -15.13
N VAL A 285 -12.30 1.20 -14.85
CA VAL A 285 -12.75 0.40 -13.70
C VAL A 285 -13.43 -0.84 -14.24
N ARG A 286 -12.91 -2.03 -13.91
CA ARG A 286 -13.44 -3.30 -14.43
C ARG A 286 -13.46 -4.37 -13.34
N ASN A 287 -14.53 -5.18 -13.32
CA ASN A 287 -14.73 -6.20 -12.30
C ASN A 287 -14.48 -5.65 -10.89
N ALA A 288 -15.06 -4.50 -10.60
CA ALA A 288 -14.90 -3.85 -9.30
C ALA A 288 -16.26 -3.80 -8.62
N PHE A 289 -16.41 -4.61 -7.58
CA PHE A 289 -17.68 -4.77 -6.90
C PHE A 289 -17.67 -4.14 -5.50
N TYR A 290 -18.82 -3.69 -5.03
CA TYR A 290 -18.97 -3.00 -3.77
C TYR A 290 -20.31 -3.33 -3.09
N ASN A 291 -20.38 -3.09 -1.79
CA ASN A 291 -21.52 -3.51 -0.98
C ASN A 291 -22.67 -2.50 -0.94
N THR A 292 -22.41 -1.23 -1.22
CA THR A 292 -23.40 -0.17 -0.98
C THR A 292 -23.01 1.16 -1.59
N GLY A 293 -23.98 2.01 -1.91
CA GLY A 293 -23.77 3.36 -2.47
C GLY A 293 -23.56 3.33 -3.98
N ASN A 294 -22.81 4.27 -4.49
CA ASN A 294 -22.45 4.38 -5.91
C ASN A 294 -20.97 4.05 -6.10
N ALA A 295 -20.60 3.53 -7.27
CA ALA A 295 -19.21 3.25 -7.62
C ALA A 295 -18.31 4.49 -7.51
N TYR A 296 -18.84 5.65 -7.81
CA TYR A 296 -18.15 6.94 -7.77
C TYR A 296 -19.03 8.02 -7.10
N TYR A 297 -18.38 9.06 -6.59
CA TYR A 297 -19.06 10.24 -6.02
C TYR A 297 -19.35 11.30 -7.09
N ARG A 298 -18.33 11.70 -7.87
CA ARG A 298 -18.51 12.66 -8.98
C ARG A 298 -18.59 11.95 -10.32
N GLU A 299 -19.44 12.47 -11.20
CA GLU A 299 -19.57 11.99 -12.58
C GLU A 299 -18.21 11.82 -13.26
N PRO A 300 -17.97 10.66 -13.88
CA PRO A 300 -16.72 10.39 -14.58
C PRO A 300 -16.62 11.24 -15.85
N ALA A 301 -15.51 11.97 -16.01
CA ALA A 301 -15.26 12.73 -17.22
C ALA A 301 -14.85 11.82 -18.39
N ASN A 302 -13.90 10.93 -18.18
CA ASN A 302 -13.33 10.03 -19.19
C ASN A 302 -12.94 8.68 -18.57
N THR A 303 -13.76 8.15 -17.66
CA THR A 303 -13.53 6.85 -17.02
C THR A 303 -14.57 5.85 -17.48
N GLU A 304 -14.13 4.70 -17.96
CA GLU A 304 -14.98 3.61 -18.37
C GLU A 304 -15.22 2.66 -17.21
N PHE A 305 -16.47 2.29 -16.96
CA PHE A 305 -16.88 1.31 -15.97
C PHE A 305 -17.43 0.05 -16.67
N ILE A 306 -16.81 -1.09 -16.41
CA ILE A 306 -17.18 -2.39 -17.03
C ILE A 306 -17.33 -3.43 -15.94
N ASN A 307 -18.46 -4.13 -15.90
CA ASN A 307 -18.77 -5.13 -14.86
C ASN A 307 -18.50 -4.55 -13.46
N THR A 308 -19.07 -3.39 -13.18
CA THR A 308 -18.86 -2.69 -11.90
C THR A 308 -20.24 -2.41 -11.32
N ASP A 309 -20.56 -3.05 -10.21
CA ASP A 309 -21.88 -2.94 -9.61
C ASP A 309 -21.87 -3.21 -8.11
N ILE A 310 -23.02 -2.92 -7.49
CA ILE A 310 -23.31 -3.30 -6.13
C ILE A 310 -23.60 -4.80 -6.06
N VAL A 311 -22.99 -5.45 -5.08
CA VAL A 311 -23.27 -6.87 -4.78
C VAL A 311 -23.36 -7.06 -3.27
N THR A 312 -24.42 -7.65 -2.82
CA THR A 312 -24.72 -7.77 -1.41
C THR A 312 -24.63 -9.23 -0.95
N LYS A 313 -24.46 -9.39 0.36
CA LYS A 313 -24.46 -10.70 1.00
C LYS A 313 -25.85 -11.36 0.90
N GLU A 314 -26.90 -10.58 1.01
CA GLU A 314 -28.30 -11.01 0.91
C GLU A 314 -28.61 -11.57 -0.49
N GLU A 315 -27.99 -11.02 -1.53
CA GLU A 315 -28.10 -11.49 -2.92
C GLU A 315 -27.07 -12.55 -3.28
N GLY A 316 -26.29 -13.05 -2.30
CA GLY A 316 -25.32 -14.13 -2.49
C GLY A 316 -24.06 -13.73 -3.26
N PHE A 317 -23.76 -12.42 -3.40
CA PHE A 317 -22.63 -11.90 -4.21
C PHE A 317 -22.68 -12.29 -5.68
N ILE A 318 -23.88 -12.25 -6.26
CA ILE A 318 -24.13 -12.60 -7.66
C ILE A 318 -24.15 -11.33 -8.51
N TYR A 319 -23.52 -11.39 -9.66
CA TYR A 319 -23.56 -10.40 -10.72
C TYR A 319 -23.73 -11.09 -12.08
N ASN A 320 -24.76 -10.72 -12.85
CA ASN A 320 -25.12 -11.37 -14.12
C ASN A 320 -25.18 -12.91 -13.99
N ASP A 321 -25.96 -13.39 -13.04
CA ASP A 321 -26.19 -14.82 -12.75
C ASP A 321 -24.94 -15.64 -12.38
N THR A 322 -23.84 -14.97 -12.05
CA THR A 322 -22.54 -15.59 -11.74
C THR A 322 -21.97 -15.01 -10.45
N LEU A 323 -21.29 -15.82 -9.64
CA LEU A 323 -20.58 -15.34 -8.47
C LEU A 323 -19.48 -14.35 -8.88
N ILE A 324 -19.30 -13.27 -8.11
CA ILE A 324 -18.24 -12.28 -8.40
C ILE A 324 -16.84 -12.89 -8.37
N THR A 325 -16.64 -13.96 -7.59
CA THR A 325 -15.36 -14.70 -7.58
C THR A 325 -15.05 -15.36 -8.92
N ASP A 326 -16.07 -15.81 -9.67
CA ASP A 326 -15.88 -16.38 -11.00
C ASP A 326 -15.48 -15.31 -12.01
N HIS A 327 -16.03 -14.09 -11.89
CA HIS A 327 -15.57 -12.94 -12.68
C HIS A 327 -14.11 -12.62 -12.37
N PHE A 328 -13.71 -12.64 -11.09
CA PHE A 328 -12.32 -12.42 -10.68
C PHE A 328 -11.39 -13.49 -11.21
N HIS A 329 -11.76 -14.78 -11.07
CA HIS A 329 -10.95 -15.91 -11.54
C HIS A 329 -10.81 -15.93 -13.04
N ASN A 330 -11.89 -15.68 -13.77
CA ASN A 330 -11.83 -15.60 -15.23
C ASN A 330 -10.86 -14.49 -15.70
N TRP A 331 -10.91 -13.32 -15.07
CA TRP A 331 -9.95 -12.26 -15.39
C TRP A 331 -8.51 -12.67 -15.06
N ILE A 332 -8.26 -13.26 -13.88
CA ILE A 332 -6.95 -13.75 -13.46
C ILE A 332 -6.40 -14.74 -14.50
N ASP A 333 -7.21 -15.73 -14.87
CA ASP A 333 -6.79 -16.83 -15.74
C ASP A 333 -6.59 -16.41 -17.21
N THR A 334 -7.19 -15.31 -17.62
CA THR A 334 -7.11 -14.78 -19.00
C THR A 334 -6.26 -13.53 -19.07
N LYS A 335 -6.86 -12.37 -18.81
CA LYS A 335 -6.22 -11.05 -18.95
C LYS A 335 -5.12 -10.81 -17.93
N GLY A 336 -5.30 -11.28 -16.69
CA GLY A 336 -4.30 -11.16 -15.63
C GLY A 336 -2.99 -11.84 -16.03
N LYS A 337 -3.03 -13.13 -16.29
CA LYS A 337 -1.85 -13.90 -16.73
C LYS A 337 -1.23 -13.40 -18.03
N ALA A 338 -2.05 -13.01 -19.00
CA ALA A 338 -1.56 -12.54 -20.29
C ALA A 338 -0.84 -11.18 -20.21
N ASN A 339 -1.35 -10.26 -19.38
CA ASN A 339 -0.82 -8.90 -19.29
C ASN A 339 0.25 -8.72 -18.19
N TYR A 340 0.30 -9.65 -17.23
CA TYR A 340 1.18 -9.59 -16.05
C TYR A 340 1.72 -10.98 -15.72
N PRO A 341 2.55 -11.57 -16.60
CA PRO A 341 3.03 -12.95 -16.46
C PRO A 341 3.85 -13.19 -15.19
N ASP A 342 4.51 -12.15 -14.68
CA ASP A 342 5.36 -12.22 -13.48
C ASP A 342 4.59 -11.99 -12.17
N ILE A 343 3.28 -11.72 -12.25
CA ILE A 343 2.42 -11.52 -11.08
C ILE A 343 1.59 -12.77 -10.81
N VAL A 344 1.78 -13.36 -9.64
CA VAL A 344 0.90 -14.42 -9.12
C VAL A 344 -0.28 -13.75 -8.43
N PHE A 345 -1.44 -13.78 -9.06
CA PHE A 345 -2.66 -13.22 -8.47
C PHE A 345 -3.26 -14.17 -7.44
N LYS A 346 -3.56 -13.65 -6.24
CA LYS A 346 -4.31 -14.38 -5.22
C LYS A 346 -5.71 -14.70 -5.72
N ARG A 347 -6.18 -15.93 -5.45
CA ARG A 347 -7.54 -16.34 -5.74
C ARG A 347 -8.50 -15.74 -4.72
N TRP A 348 -9.76 -15.65 -5.11
CA TRP A 348 -10.83 -15.18 -4.25
C TRP A 348 -11.72 -16.33 -3.81
N THR A 349 -12.23 -16.25 -2.60
CA THR A 349 -13.22 -17.17 -2.04
C THR A 349 -14.31 -16.42 -1.31
N ILE A 350 -15.49 -17.00 -1.23
CA ILE A 350 -16.60 -16.53 -0.40
C ILE A 350 -16.93 -17.65 0.58
N PRO A 351 -16.33 -17.66 1.78
CA PRO A 351 -16.69 -18.66 2.79
C PRO A 351 -18.16 -18.52 3.19
N GLU A 352 -18.81 -19.61 3.54
CA GLU A 352 -20.21 -19.63 3.93
C GLU A 352 -20.54 -18.56 4.97
N GLY A 353 -21.57 -17.78 4.71
CA GLY A 353 -22.01 -16.68 5.57
C GLY A 353 -21.03 -15.52 5.73
N LYS A 354 -19.97 -15.42 4.92
CA LYS A 354 -18.93 -14.40 5.00
C LYS A 354 -18.82 -13.59 3.70
N TYR A 355 -17.94 -12.65 3.68
CA TYR A 355 -17.66 -11.75 2.56
C TYR A 355 -16.49 -12.26 1.71
N PRO A 356 -16.39 -11.82 0.43
CA PRO A 356 -15.27 -12.16 -0.43
C PRO A 356 -13.93 -11.84 0.23
N LYS A 357 -13.00 -12.77 0.17
CA LYS A 357 -11.62 -12.63 0.65
C LYS A 357 -10.64 -13.36 -0.28
N PHE A 358 -9.36 -13.10 -0.10
CA PHE A 358 -8.34 -13.94 -0.73
C PHE A 358 -8.34 -15.34 -0.10
N ASP A 359 -8.10 -16.32 -0.94
CA ASP A 359 -7.80 -17.68 -0.51
C ASP A 359 -6.41 -17.69 0.11
N GLU A 360 -6.28 -18.23 1.32
CA GLU A 360 -5.06 -18.21 2.14
C GLU A 360 -4.21 -19.45 1.84
#